data_7871d5581b6c52bbd090146f136f0052
#
_entry.id   7871d5581b6c52bbd090146f136f0052
#
_cell.length_a   1.000
_cell.length_b   1.000
_cell.length_c   1.000
_cell.angle_alpha   90.00
_cell.angle_beta   90.00
_cell.angle_gamma   90.00
#
_symmetry.space_group_name_H-M   'P 1'
#
loop_
_entity.id
_entity.type
_entity.pdbx_description
1 polymer ?
#
loop_
_entity_poly.entity_id
_entity_poly.type
_entity_poly.pdbx_seq_one_letter_code
_entity_poly.pdbx_strand_id
1 'polypeptide(L)'
;ILKNVSIHIHCGELTVIIGRNGAGKSTLLKAILGEVEHKGNIIFTDEKDNLTKKIKIGYVPQKLNIEKHMPTTVFDMFASCISYIPVFMKKDKKIYKEIKEHLKIFGVDRLIDKSIGDLSGGELQRVLIAMATKPIPNLLILDEPVSGIDKNGIRDFYQILNRLKAEYDMSIILVSHDLELANQYADRVILLDKEVIKEGTPQEVFESLEFKNRFGEL
;
A
#
# COMPACT_ATOMS: atom_id res chain seq x y z
N ILE A 1 -6.48 -6.81 -20.99
CA ILE A 1 -5.75 -7.60 -19.99
C ILE A 1 -6.76 -8.10 -18.96
N LEU A 2 -7.50 -7.22 -18.31
CA LEU A 2 -8.57 -7.57 -17.37
C LEU A 2 -9.92 -7.58 -18.05
N LYS A 3 -10.82 -8.50 -17.64
CA LYS A 3 -12.18 -8.62 -18.16
C LYS A 3 -13.16 -8.82 -17.02
N ASN A 4 -14.30 -8.09 -17.08
CA ASN A 4 -15.42 -8.28 -16.14
C ASN A 4 -15.01 -8.31 -14.66
N VAL A 5 -14.11 -7.40 -14.25
CA VAL A 5 -13.69 -7.26 -12.85
C VAL A 5 -14.75 -6.44 -12.13
N SER A 6 -15.39 -7.06 -11.13
CA SER A 6 -16.29 -6.40 -10.20
C SER A 6 -15.83 -6.76 -8.80
N ILE A 7 -15.43 -5.77 -8.03
CA ILE A 7 -14.91 -5.92 -6.65
C ILE A 7 -15.49 -4.82 -5.77
N HIS A 8 -15.59 -5.12 -4.50
CA HIS A 8 -15.98 -4.16 -3.48
C HIS A 8 -14.91 -4.10 -2.38
N ILE A 9 -14.41 -2.90 -2.08
CA ILE A 9 -13.44 -2.63 -1.02
C ILE A 9 -14.15 -1.88 0.09
N HIS A 10 -14.11 -2.42 1.30
CA HIS A 10 -14.79 -1.85 2.46
C HIS A 10 -13.86 -0.92 3.26
N CYS A 11 -14.46 0.05 3.95
CA CYS A 11 -13.73 0.91 4.87
C CYS A 11 -13.15 0.09 6.03
N GLY A 12 -11.97 0.46 6.50
CA GLY A 12 -11.33 -0.19 7.64
C GLY A 12 -10.88 -1.64 7.40
N GLU A 13 -10.88 -2.14 6.15
CA GLU A 13 -10.45 -3.49 5.80
C GLU A 13 -9.09 -3.52 5.09
N LEU A 14 -8.33 -4.58 5.36
CA LEU A 14 -7.16 -4.99 4.59
C LEU A 14 -7.61 -6.02 3.54
N THR A 15 -7.75 -5.59 2.31
CA THR A 15 -8.03 -6.45 1.17
C THR A 15 -6.73 -6.86 0.49
N VAL A 16 -6.44 -8.16 0.43
CA VAL A 16 -5.25 -8.69 -0.24
C VAL A 16 -5.62 -9.26 -1.61
N ILE A 17 -4.95 -8.77 -2.66
CA ILE A 17 -5.11 -9.28 -4.02
C ILE A 17 -3.99 -10.27 -4.29
N ILE A 18 -4.38 -11.52 -4.53
CA ILE A 18 -3.48 -12.61 -4.89
C ILE A 18 -3.70 -13.06 -6.33
N GLY A 19 -2.71 -13.68 -6.92
CA GLY A 19 -2.80 -14.21 -8.29
C GLY A 19 -1.42 -14.44 -8.89
N ARG A 20 -1.34 -15.27 -9.92
CA ARG A 20 -0.08 -15.59 -10.61
C ARG A 20 0.51 -14.36 -11.31
N ASN A 21 1.77 -14.44 -11.71
CA ASN A 21 2.39 -13.40 -12.54
C ASN A 21 1.62 -13.28 -13.87
N GLY A 22 1.31 -12.03 -14.27
CA GLY A 22 0.48 -11.77 -15.45
C GLY A 22 -1.04 -11.86 -15.22
N ALA A 23 -1.52 -12.12 -14.00
CA ALA A 23 -2.94 -12.16 -13.65
C ALA A 23 -3.66 -10.80 -13.80
N GLY A 24 -2.89 -9.71 -13.87
CA GLY A 24 -3.44 -8.36 -14.03
C GLY A 24 -3.49 -7.53 -12.75
N LYS A 25 -2.84 -7.98 -11.65
CA LYS A 25 -2.86 -7.27 -10.35
C LYS A 25 -2.42 -5.81 -10.45
N SER A 26 -1.23 -5.56 -10.98
CA SER A 26 -0.73 -4.17 -11.15
C SER A 26 -1.54 -3.37 -12.18
N THR A 27 -2.16 -4.04 -13.17
CA THR A 27 -3.08 -3.38 -14.10
C THR A 27 -4.35 -2.90 -13.39
N LEU A 28 -4.87 -3.72 -12.47
CA LEU A 28 -6.02 -3.33 -11.63
C LEU A 28 -5.68 -2.13 -10.75
N LEU A 29 -4.52 -2.15 -10.08
CA LEU A 29 -4.07 -1.02 -9.28
C LEU A 29 -3.92 0.26 -10.12
N LYS A 30 -3.31 0.16 -11.29
CA LYS A 30 -3.17 1.30 -12.22
C LYS A 30 -4.52 1.84 -12.70
N ALA A 31 -5.51 0.98 -12.91
CA ALA A 31 -6.87 1.41 -13.25
C ALA A 31 -7.51 2.19 -12.08
N ILE A 32 -7.37 1.70 -10.84
CA ILE A 32 -7.87 2.38 -9.63
C ILE A 32 -7.19 3.74 -9.45
N LEU A 33 -5.89 3.84 -9.74
CA LEU A 33 -5.11 5.08 -9.70
C LEU A 33 -5.41 6.04 -10.85
N GLY A 34 -6.17 5.60 -11.87
CA GLY A 34 -6.45 6.41 -13.07
C GLY A 34 -5.27 6.51 -14.04
N GLU A 35 -4.25 5.64 -13.91
CA GLU A 35 -3.04 5.65 -14.75
C GLU A 35 -3.23 4.93 -16.10
N VAL A 36 -4.29 4.13 -16.23
CA VAL A 36 -4.63 3.40 -17.47
C VAL A 36 -6.09 3.56 -17.80
N GLU A 37 -6.40 3.67 -19.09
CA GLU A 37 -7.77 3.70 -19.57
C GLU A 37 -8.47 2.35 -19.34
N HIS A 38 -9.73 2.41 -18.93
CA HIS A 38 -10.56 1.25 -18.69
C HIS A 38 -12.01 1.50 -19.12
N LYS A 39 -12.75 0.42 -19.38
CA LYS A 39 -14.20 0.45 -19.51
C LYS A 39 -14.85 0.09 -18.19
N GLY A 40 -16.03 0.62 -17.91
CA GLY A 40 -16.72 0.45 -16.64
C GLY A 40 -16.50 1.63 -15.69
N ASN A 41 -16.92 1.48 -14.45
CA ASN A 41 -16.91 2.55 -13.47
C ASN A 41 -16.10 2.13 -12.23
N ILE A 42 -15.27 3.04 -11.75
CA ILE A 42 -14.67 2.99 -10.42
C ILE A 42 -15.40 4.04 -9.58
N ILE A 43 -16.06 3.59 -8.54
CA ILE A 43 -16.96 4.40 -7.74
C ILE A 43 -16.41 4.43 -6.31
N PHE A 44 -16.35 5.63 -5.74
CA PHE A 44 -16.03 5.82 -4.33
C PHE A 44 -17.27 6.36 -3.63
N THR A 45 -17.60 5.76 -2.48
CA THR A 45 -18.71 6.20 -1.64
C THR A 45 -18.22 6.66 -0.27
N ASP A 46 -19.00 7.50 0.39
CA ASP A 46 -18.81 7.83 1.81
C ASP A 46 -19.56 6.84 2.70
N GLU A 47 -19.50 7.02 4.03
CA GLU A 47 -20.19 6.19 5.03
C GLU A 47 -21.72 6.10 4.86
N LYS A 48 -22.30 6.98 4.05
CA LYS A 48 -23.75 7.05 3.74
C LYS A 48 -24.06 6.57 2.33
N ASP A 49 -23.13 5.85 1.71
CA ASP A 49 -23.22 5.39 0.31
C ASP A 49 -23.41 6.51 -0.73
N ASN A 50 -23.12 7.76 -0.38
CA ASN A 50 -23.15 8.85 -1.34
C ASN A 50 -21.88 8.84 -2.17
N LEU A 51 -22.03 9.11 -3.46
CA LEU A 51 -20.89 9.26 -4.38
C LEU A 51 -19.96 10.39 -3.90
N THR A 52 -18.69 10.05 -3.71
CA THR A 52 -17.67 11.05 -3.39
C THR A 52 -16.61 11.12 -4.49
N LYS A 53 -16.21 12.36 -4.82
CA LYS A 53 -15.06 12.60 -5.72
C LYS A 53 -13.79 13.00 -4.94
N LYS A 54 -13.90 13.15 -3.62
CA LYS A 54 -12.81 13.66 -2.77
C LYS A 54 -12.14 12.52 -2.01
N ILE A 55 -11.70 11.49 -2.72
CA ILE A 55 -10.89 10.45 -2.12
C ILE A 55 -9.41 10.82 -2.20
N LYS A 56 -8.70 10.61 -1.11
CA LYS A 56 -7.24 10.67 -1.07
C LYS A 56 -6.70 9.26 -1.14
N ILE A 57 -5.84 9.00 -2.11
CA ILE A 57 -5.19 7.70 -2.29
C ILE A 57 -3.72 7.86 -1.97
N GLY A 58 -3.21 7.02 -1.07
CA GLY A 58 -1.79 6.79 -0.86
C GLY A 58 -1.35 5.59 -1.69
N TYR A 59 -0.20 5.69 -2.35
CA TYR A 59 0.31 4.60 -3.17
C TYR A 59 1.79 4.32 -2.90
N VAL A 60 2.11 3.05 -2.70
CA VAL A 60 3.49 2.55 -2.61
C VAL A 60 3.70 1.55 -3.74
N PRO A 61 4.53 1.88 -4.73
CA PRO A 61 4.81 1.01 -5.88
C PRO A 61 5.75 -0.13 -5.51
N GLN A 62 5.73 -1.21 -6.30
CA GLN A 62 6.58 -2.38 -6.13
C GLN A 62 8.08 -2.06 -6.17
N LYS A 63 8.49 -1.15 -7.04
CA LYS A 63 9.90 -0.76 -7.19
C LYS A 63 10.01 0.75 -7.26
N LEU A 64 10.89 1.27 -6.44
CA LEU A 64 11.43 2.62 -6.61
C LEU A 64 12.89 2.48 -7.05
N ASN A 65 13.21 3.09 -8.17
CA ASN A 65 14.60 3.19 -8.63
C ASN A 65 15.34 4.24 -7.78
N ILE A 66 15.80 3.80 -6.60
CA ILE A 66 16.62 4.63 -5.72
C ILE A 66 18.09 4.27 -6.00
N GLU A 67 18.83 5.23 -6.51
CA GLU A 67 20.27 5.06 -6.72
C GLU A 67 21.00 5.09 -5.38
N LYS A 68 21.96 4.18 -5.21
CA LYS A 68 22.92 4.24 -4.09
C LYS A 68 23.65 5.57 -4.19
N HIS A 69 23.79 6.28 -3.08
CA HIS A 69 24.42 7.60 -2.98
C HIS A 69 23.59 8.79 -3.49
N MET A 70 22.28 8.60 -3.68
CA MET A 70 21.38 9.73 -3.92
C MET A 70 21.46 10.71 -2.73
N PRO A 71 21.78 11.99 -2.93
CA PRO A 71 22.02 12.92 -1.83
C PRO A 71 20.73 13.37 -1.11
N THR A 72 19.59 12.81 -1.48
CA THR A 72 18.27 13.15 -0.93
C THR A 72 18.07 12.47 0.40
N THR A 73 17.78 13.24 1.46
CA THR A 73 17.42 12.69 2.77
C THR A 73 15.94 12.32 2.85
N VAL A 74 15.57 11.54 3.88
CA VAL A 74 14.16 11.25 4.18
C VAL A 74 13.39 12.56 4.40
N PHE A 75 13.98 13.53 5.12
CA PHE A 75 13.37 14.84 5.29
C PHE A 75 13.10 15.54 3.96
N ASP A 76 14.09 15.59 3.05
CA ASP A 76 13.97 16.26 1.76
C ASP A 76 12.84 15.66 0.92
N MET A 77 12.72 14.34 0.93
CA MET A 77 11.68 13.60 0.23
C MET A 77 10.27 13.96 0.75
N PHE A 78 10.09 13.98 2.08
CA PHE A 78 8.81 14.41 2.68
C PHE A 78 8.51 15.87 2.44
N ALA A 79 9.49 16.74 2.63
CA ALA A 79 9.32 18.17 2.50
C ALA A 79 8.95 18.59 1.07
N SER A 80 9.46 17.87 0.05
CA SER A 80 9.08 18.09 -1.35
C SER A 80 7.60 17.79 -1.64
N CYS A 81 6.99 16.89 -0.87
CA CYS A 81 5.56 16.55 -1.02
C CYS A 81 4.63 17.51 -0.25
N ILE A 82 5.14 18.19 0.80
CA ILE A 82 4.31 18.97 1.73
C ILE A 82 4.48 20.47 1.50
N SER A 83 5.68 20.91 1.08
CA SER A 83 6.05 22.32 1.00
C SER A 83 6.19 22.78 -0.45
N TYR A 84 5.62 23.96 -0.74
CA TYR A 84 5.87 24.69 -2.00
C TYR A 84 7.22 25.45 -1.99
N ILE A 85 7.90 25.51 -0.84
CA ILE A 85 9.19 26.19 -0.72
C ILE A 85 10.31 25.18 -0.99
N PRO A 86 11.27 25.48 -1.87
CA PRO A 86 12.39 24.58 -2.11
C PRO A 86 13.16 24.26 -0.83
N VAL A 87 13.34 22.98 -0.54
CA VAL A 87 13.92 22.46 0.71
C VAL A 87 15.33 22.98 0.99
N PHE A 88 16.10 23.27 -0.08
CA PHE A 88 17.46 23.79 0.03
C PHE A 88 17.54 25.25 0.53
N MET A 89 16.44 25.99 0.49
CA MET A 89 16.43 27.39 0.92
C MET A 89 16.33 27.54 2.44
N LYS A 90 15.57 26.70 3.12
CA LYS A 90 15.47 26.73 4.60
C LYS A 90 14.83 25.46 5.12
N LYS A 91 15.50 24.75 6.03
CA LYS A 91 14.85 23.70 6.84
C LYS A 91 13.88 24.37 7.83
N ASP A 92 12.59 24.33 7.53
CA ASP A 92 11.57 24.83 8.45
C ASP A 92 11.48 23.88 9.67
N LYS A 93 11.78 24.41 10.85
CA LYS A 93 11.75 23.64 12.12
C LYS A 93 10.36 23.07 12.40
N LYS A 94 9.30 23.73 11.98
CA LYS A 94 7.92 23.26 12.19
C LYS A 94 7.65 22.04 11.30
N ILE A 95 7.98 22.13 10.01
CA ILE A 95 7.85 21.03 9.06
C ILE A 95 8.72 19.85 9.49
N TYR A 96 9.96 20.10 9.90
CA TYR A 96 10.86 19.05 10.41
C TYR A 96 10.24 18.30 11.59
N LYS A 97 9.73 19.04 12.59
CA LYS A 97 9.08 18.44 13.75
C LYS A 97 7.85 17.63 13.38
N GLU A 98 7.03 18.15 12.48
CA GLU A 98 5.81 17.49 11.99
C GLU A 98 6.13 16.18 11.26
N ILE A 99 7.12 16.18 10.37
CA ILE A 99 7.58 14.96 9.67
C ILE A 99 8.14 13.96 10.68
N LYS A 100 8.95 14.41 11.63
CA LYS A 100 9.55 13.53 12.64
C LYS A 100 8.50 12.85 13.51
N GLU A 101 7.48 13.57 13.97
CA GLU A 101 6.36 12.98 14.72
C GLU A 101 5.57 11.97 13.87
N HIS A 102 5.36 12.26 12.60
CA HIS A 102 4.71 11.30 11.69
C HIS A 102 5.56 10.02 11.50
N LEU A 103 6.86 10.15 11.30
CA LEU A 103 7.79 9.02 11.15
C LEU A 103 7.85 8.13 12.41
N LYS A 104 7.55 8.64 13.61
CA LYS A 104 7.46 7.85 14.84
C LYS A 104 6.39 6.78 14.79
N ILE A 105 5.27 7.04 14.08
CA ILE A 105 4.19 6.06 13.89
C ILE A 105 4.74 4.78 13.27
N PHE A 106 5.76 4.92 12.42
CA PHE A 106 6.39 3.83 11.66
C PHE A 106 7.72 3.35 12.28
N GLY A 107 8.13 3.91 13.43
CA GLY A 107 9.38 3.56 14.11
C GLY A 107 10.65 3.94 13.34
N VAL A 108 10.58 4.98 12.50
CA VAL A 108 11.68 5.40 11.60
C VAL A 108 12.05 6.88 11.75
N ASP A 109 11.63 7.55 12.82
CA ASP A 109 11.89 8.97 13.07
C ASP A 109 13.40 9.30 13.19
N ARG A 110 14.21 8.34 13.63
CA ARG A 110 15.68 8.44 13.68
C ARG A 110 16.33 8.56 12.30
N LEU A 111 15.61 8.17 11.26
CA LEU A 111 16.12 8.15 9.88
C LEU A 111 15.87 9.45 9.11
N ILE A 112 15.23 10.45 9.73
CA ILE A 112 14.79 11.68 9.07
C ILE A 112 15.90 12.42 8.30
N ASP A 113 17.13 12.40 8.83
CA ASP A 113 18.30 13.05 8.20
C ASP A 113 19.18 12.07 7.40
N LYS A 114 18.79 10.77 7.34
CA LYS A 114 19.53 9.75 6.61
C LYS A 114 19.23 9.83 5.12
N SER A 115 20.24 9.60 4.27
CA SER A 115 20.03 9.48 2.83
C SER A 115 19.13 8.27 2.54
N ILE A 116 18.19 8.43 1.60
CA ILE A 116 17.27 7.35 1.19
C ILE A 116 18.02 6.18 0.54
N GLY A 117 19.15 6.43 -0.13
CA GLY A 117 20.00 5.41 -0.72
C GLY A 117 20.75 4.53 0.28
N ASP A 118 20.85 4.98 1.55
CA ASP A 118 21.52 4.25 2.63
C ASP A 118 20.57 3.48 3.54
N LEU A 119 19.26 3.50 3.24
CA LEU A 119 18.26 2.76 4.01
C LEU A 119 18.30 1.27 3.67
N SER A 120 18.11 0.43 4.68
CA SER A 120 17.80 -0.98 4.46
C SER A 120 16.43 -1.13 3.79
N GLY A 121 16.15 -2.27 3.15
CA GLY A 121 14.86 -2.51 2.49
C GLY A 121 13.67 -2.28 3.41
N GLY A 122 13.72 -2.79 4.64
CA GLY A 122 12.64 -2.61 5.61
C GLY A 122 12.54 -1.16 6.16
N GLU A 123 13.66 -0.45 6.30
CA GLU A 123 13.65 0.98 6.66
C GLU A 123 13.02 1.81 5.54
N LEU A 124 13.45 1.57 4.31
CA LEU A 124 12.91 2.26 3.14
C LEU A 124 11.40 2.02 3.01
N GLN A 125 10.97 0.77 3.15
CA GLN A 125 9.55 0.42 3.06
C GLN A 125 8.70 1.17 4.09
N ARG A 126 9.13 1.22 5.36
CA ARG A 126 8.44 1.98 6.40
C ARG A 126 8.41 3.49 6.11
N VAL A 127 9.49 4.03 5.57
CA VAL A 127 9.54 5.43 5.13
C VAL A 127 8.56 5.69 3.98
N LEU A 128 8.46 4.78 3.01
CA LEU A 128 7.54 4.91 1.88
C LEU A 128 6.07 4.86 2.29
N ILE A 129 5.71 3.96 3.23
CA ILE A 129 4.35 3.93 3.77
C ILE A 129 4.07 5.20 4.55
N ALA A 130 5.01 5.66 5.37
CA ALA A 130 4.89 6.93 6.07
C ALA A 130 4.64 8.10 5.10
N MET A 131 5.31 8.13 3.94
CA MET A 131 5.04 9.11 2.89
C MET A 131 3.66 8.97 2.28
N ALA A 132 3.27 7.77 1.89
CA ALA A 132 1.97 7.49 1.28
C ALA A 132 0.80 7.78 2.22
N THR A 133 1.06 7.86 3.52
CA THR A 133 0.07 8.19 4.56
C THR A 133 0.12 9.64 5.03
N LYS A 134 0.81 10.52 4.30
CA LYS A 134 0.84 11.96 4.61
C LYS A 134 0.54 12.82 3.39
N PRO A 135 -0.65 13.46 3.33
CA PRO A 135 -1.74 13.44 4.32
C PRO A 135 -2.38 12.07 4.43
N ILE A 136 -3.02 11.77 5.56
CA ILE A 136 -3.70 10.49 5.78
C ILE A 136 -4.72 10.26 4.66
N PRO A 137 -4.60 9.14 3.90
CA PRO A 137 -5.49 8.82 2.80
C PRO A 137 -6.74 8.07 3.29
N ASN A 138 -7.78 8.02 2.44
CA ASN A 138 -8.92 7.14 2.65
C ASN A 138 -8.61 5.71 2.17
N LEU A 139 -7.80 5.60 1.12
CA LEU A 139 -7.37 4.34 0.53
C LEU A 139 -5.85 4.30 0.41
N LEU A 140 -5.22 3.28 0.99
CA LEU A 140 -3.80 2.99 0.83
C LEU A 140 -3.62 1.79 -0.11
N ILE A 141 -2.87 1.98 -1.17
CA ILE A 141 -2.56 0.93 -2.15
C ILE A 141 -1.08 0.56 -2.05
N LEU A 142 -0.80 -0.72 -1.88
CA LEU A 142 0.53 -1.28 -1.71
C LEU A 142 0.77 -2.37 -2.75
N ASP A 143 1.72 -2.16 -3.67
CA ASP A 143 2.06 -3.13 -4.71
C ASP A 143 3.33 -3.89 -4.32
N GLU A 144 3.17 -5.12 -3.82
CA GLU A 144 4.24 -6.03 -3.36
C GLU A 144 5.26 -5.38 -2.41
N PRO A 145 4.81 -4.73 -1.35
CA PRO A 145 5.66 -3.86 -0.53
C PRO A 145 6.70 -4.61 0.31
N VAL A 146 6.55 -5.91 0.56
CA VAL A 146 7.42 -6.69 1.46
C VAL A 146 8.51 -7.50 0.73
N SER A 147 8.67 -7.27 -0.56
CA SER A 147 9.69 -7.94 -1.38
C SER A 147 11.10 -7.57 -0.87
N GLY A 148 11.85 -8.59 -0.41
CA GLY A 148 13.21 -8.40 0.10
C GLY A 148 13.33 -7.98 1.56
N ILE A 149 12.26 -8.10 2.35
CA ILE A 149 12.25 -7.89 3.80
C ILE A 149 12.35 -9.25 4.51
N ASP A 150 13.05 -9.30 5.64
CA ASP A 150 13.13 -10.49 6.49
C ASP A 150 11.82 -10.77 7.25
N LYS A 151 11.67 -11.98 7.78
CA LYS A 151 10.42 -12.41 8.46
C LYS A 151 9.99 -11.49 9.61
N ASN A 152 10.92 -10.94 10.37
CA ASN A 152 10.60 -10.03 11.48
C ASN A 152 10.08 -8.69 10.96
N GLY A 153 10.75 -8.13 9.95
CA GLY A 153 10.30 -6.90 9.30
C GLY A 153 8.94 -7.01 8.64
N ILE A 154 8.60 -8.19 8.10
CA ILE A 154 7.28 -8.46 7.54
C ILE A 154 6.20 -8.43 8.64
N ARG A 155 6.44 -9.07 9.79
CA ARG A 155 5.49 -9.02 10.92
C ARG A 155 5.25 -7.58 11.38
N ASP A 156 6.32 -6.81 11.57
CA ASP A 156 6.23 -5.40 11.95
C ASP A 156 5.44 -4.59 10.92
N PHE A 157 5.64 -4.86 9.64
CA PHE A 157 4.89 -4.24 8.53
C PHE A 157 3.38 -4.48 8.67
N TYR A 158 2.93 -5.72 8.85
CA TYR A 158 1.51 -6.02 9.02
C TYR A 158 0.92 -5.43 10.31
N GLN A 159 1.70 -5.36 11.39
CA GLN A 159 1.28 -4.67 12.61
C GLN A 159 1.05 -3.18 12.36
N ILE A 160 1.92 -2.53 11.58
CA ILE A 160 1.72 -1.13 11.17
C ILE A 160 0.43 -0.98 10.36
N LEU A 161 0.17 -1.86 9.37
CA LEU A 161 -1.04 -1.81 8.57
C LEU A 161 -2.30 -1.97 9.43
N ASN A 162 -2.31 -2.95 10.35
CA ASN A 162 -3.43 -3.17 11.26
C ASN A 162 -3.68 -1.95 12.15
N ARG A 163 -2.63 -1.31 12.64
CA ARG A 163 -2.74 -0.08 13.43
C ARG A 163 -3.30 1.08 12.61
N LEU A 164 -2.79 1.30 11.38
CA LEU A 164 -3.29 2.34 10.49
C LEU A 164 -4.78 2.15 10.17
N LYS A 165 -5.18 0.91 9.87
CA LYS A 165 -6.57 0.53 9.62
C LYS A 165 -7.46 0.88 10.80
N ALA A 166 -7.06 0.50 12.02
CA ALA A 166 -7.83 0.69 13.23
C ALA A 166 -7.89 2.16 13.71
N GLU A 167 -6.78 2.91 13.58
CA GLU A 167 -6.71 4.30 14.07
C GLU A 167 -7.35 5.31 13.10
N TYR A 168 -7.34 5.03 11.79
CA TYR A 168 -7.73 6.00 10.75
C TYR A 168 -8.90 5.55 9.87
N ASP A 169 -9.54 4.43 10.18
CA ASP A 169 -10.61 3.81 9.35
C ASP A 169 -10.22 3.72 7.86
N MET A 170 -8.95 3.40 7.64
CA MET A 170 -8.33 3.41 6.33
C MET A 170 -8.57 2.08 5.61
N SER A 171 -9.09 2.14 4.38
CA SER A 171 -9.11 0.97 3.50
C SER A 171 -7.70 0.70 2.96
N ILE A 172 -7.27 -0.55 2.94
CA ILE A 172 -5.96 -0.93 2.43
C ILE A 172 -6.11 -2.00 1.35
N ILE A 173 -5.55 -1.75 0.18
CA ILE A 173 -5.36 -2.75 -0.87
C ILE A 173 -3.90 -3.14 -0.90
N LEU A 174 -3.63 -4.42 -0.71
CA LEU A 174 -2.28 -5.00 -0.76
C LEU A 174 -2.20 -6.05 -1.85
N VAL A 175 -1.30 -5.90 -2.80
CA VAL A 175 -0.90 -6.98 -3.70
C VAL A 175 0.23 -7.77 -3.04
N SER A 176 0.05 -9.07 -2.90
CA SER A 176 1.05 -9.95 -2.28
C SER A 176 1.18 -11.27 -3.04
N HIS A 177 2.39 -11.81 -3.03
CA HIS A 177 2.69 -13.19 -3.43
C HIS A 177 2.80 -14.14 -2.23
N ASP A 178 2.84 -13.60 -1.02
CA ASP A 178 2.92 -14.38 0.21
C ASP A 178 1.52 -14.78 0.66
N LEU A 179 1.18 -16.04 0.36
CA LEU A 179 -0.15 -16.59 0.62
C LEU A 179 -0.38 -16.85 2.11
N GLU A 180 0.68 -17.24 2.85
CA GLU A 180 0.59 -17.49 4.30
C GLU A 180 0.25 -16.20 5.05
N LEU A 181 0.93 -15.11 4.69
CA LEU A 181 0.69 -13.81 5.30
C LEU A 181 -0.68 -13.24 4.89
N ALA A 182 -1.09 -13.44 3.64
CA ALA A 182 -2.43 -13.07 3.20
C ALA A 182 -3.50 -13.82 4.00
N ASN A 183 -3.30 -15.13 4.25
CA ASN A 183 -4.23 -15.93 5.07
C ASN A 183 -4.26 -15.46 6.53
N GLN A 184 -3.13 -15.02 7.07
CA GLN A 184 -3.01 -14.64 8.48
C GLN A 184 -3.56 -13.24 8.79
N TYR A 185 -3.38 -12.28 7.87
CA TYR A 185 -3.57 -10.85 8.17
C TYR A 185 -4.67 -10.16 7.38
N ALA A 186 -5.12 -10.73 6.26
CA ALA A 186 -6.17 -10.12 5.45
C ALA A 186 -7.54 -10.24 6.13
N ASP A 187 -8.37 -9.21 5.97
CA ASP A 187 -9.80 -9.28 6.26
C ASP A 187 -10.55 -9.89 5.07
N ARG A 188 -10.08 -9.57 3.87
CA ARG A 188 -10.63 -10.02 2.59
C ARG A 188 -9.51 -10.40 1.63
N VAL A 189 -9.75 -11.44 0.84
CA VAL A 189 -8.84 -11.89 -0.22
C VAL A 189 -9.56 -11.89 -1.56
N ILE A 190 -8.88 -11.41 -2.59
CA ILE A 190 -9.34 -11.44 -3.98
C ILE A 190 -8.36 -12.28 -4.79
N LEU A 191 -8.81 -13.41 -5.31
CA LEU A 191 -8.08 -14.24 -6.25
C LEU A 191 -8.33 -13.73 -7.67
N LEU A 192 -7.29 -13.15 -8.27
CA LEU A 192 -7.34 -12.54 -9.60
C LEU A 192 -6.58 -13.39 -10.62
N ASP A 193 -7.21 -13.63 -11.78
CA ASP A 193 -6.57 -14.23 -12.95
C ASP A 193 -7.24 -13.69 -14.23
N LYS A 194 -6.93 -12.45 -14.62
CA LYS A 194 -7.55 -11.63 -15.69
C LYS A 194 -9.01 -11.27 -15.41
N GLU A 195 -9.65 -11.95 -14.51
CA GLU A 195 -10.98 -11.72 -13.94
C GLU A 195 -10.95 -12.07 -12.46
N VAL A 196 -11.96 -11.70 -11.71
CA VAL A 196 -12.11 -12.14 -10.31
C VAL A 196 -12.58 -13.59 -10.32
N ILE A 197 -11.71 -14.47 -9.85
CA ILE A 197 -11.98 -15.90 -9.77
C ILE A 197 -12.77 -16.23 -8.52
N LYS A 198 -12.36 -15.64 -7.40
CA LYS A 198 -12.98 -15.80 -6.09
C LYS A 198 -12.67 -14.59 -5.24
N GLU A 199 -13.61 -14.13 -4.44
CA GLU A 199 -13.40 -13.18 -3.36
C GLU A 199 -14.15 -13.62 -2.11
N GLY A 200 -13.65 -13.21 -0.95
CA GLY A 200 -14.24 -13.54 0.34
C GLY A 200 -13.24 -13.39 1.47
N THR A 201 -13.58 -13.99 2.62
CA THR A 201 -12.63 -14.13 3.72
C THR A 201 -11.44 -15.00 3.32
N PRO A 202 -10.29 -14.89 4.01
CA PRO A 202 -9.15 -15.78 3.74
C PRO A 202 -9.55 -17.24 3.69
N GLN A 203 -10.32 -17.70 4.66
CA GLN A 203 -10.77 -19.10 4.73
C GLN A 203 -11.59 -19.51 3.49
N GLU A 204 -12.59 -18.70 3.09
CA GLU A 204 -13.42 -18.98 1.91
C GLU A 204 -12.63 -19.05 0.62
N VAL A 205 -11.56 -18.23 0.48
CA VAL A 205 -10.74 -18.20 -0.74
C VAL A 205 -9.73 -19.34 -0.73
N PHE A 206 -8.97 -19.54 0.34
CA PHE A 206 -7.89 -20.52 0.38
C PHE A 206 -8.40 -21.98 0.42
N GLU A 207 -9.59 -22.24 0.99
CA GLU A 207 -10.22 -23.56 0.96
C GLU A 207 -10.95 -23.86 -0.36
N SER A 208 -11.15 -22.89 -1.23
CA SER A 208 -11.90 -23.03 -2.48
C SER A 208 -11.20 -23.93 -3.49
N LEU A 209 -11.99 -24.64 -4.30
CA LEU A 209 -11.47 -25.44 -5.42
C LEU A 209 -10.73 -24.59 -6.45
N GLU A 210 -11.20 -23.38 -6.68
CA GLU A 210 -10.60 -22.43 -7.60
C GLU A 210 -9.17 -22.05 -7.22
N PHE A 211 -8.93 -21.89 -5.89
CA PHE A 211 -7.59 -21.63 -5.36
C PHE A 211 -6.71 -22.88 -5.44
N LYS A 212 -7.18 -24.03 -4.93
CA LYS A 212 -6.44 -25.30 -4.89
C LYS A 212 -5.99 -25.75 -6.29
N ASN A 213 -6.84 -25.56 -7.28
CA ASN A 213 -6.50 -25.87 -8.68
C ASN A 213 -5.37 -25.00 -9.26
N ARG A 214 -5.11 -23.81 -8.71
CA ARG A 214 -4.11 -22.87 -9.22
C ARG A 214 -2.81 -22.85 -8.42
N PHE A 215 -2.90 -23.05 -7.13
CA PHE A 215 -1.77 -22.87 -6.20
C PHE A 215 -1.42 -24.15 -5.43
N GLY A 216 -2.28 -25.18 -5.44
CA GLY A 216 -2.16 -26.34 -4.57
C GLY A 216 -2.80 -26.10 -3.19
N GLU A 217 -2.51 -26.99 -2.25
CA GLU A 217 -2.86 -26.81 -0.85
C GLU A 217 -1.83 -25.90 -0.18
N LEU A 218 -2.29 -25.01 0.71
CA LEU A 218 -1.45 -24.14 1.53
C LEU A 218 -0.82 -24.96 2.65
#